data_5c8e1246fe443b0e8f49bbcf476d02d2
#
_entry.id   5c8e1246fe443b0e8f49bbcf476d02d2
#
_cell.length_a   1.000
_cell.length_b   1.000
_cell.length_c   1.000
_cell.angle_alpha   90.00
_cell.angle_beta   90.00
_cell.angle_gamma   90.00
#
_symmetry.space_group_name_H-M   'P 1'
#
loop_
_entity.id
_entity.type
_entity.pdbx_description
1 polymer ?
#
loop_
_entity_poly.entity_id
_entity_poly.type
_entity_poly.pdbx_seq_one_letter_code
_entity_poly.pdbx_strand_id
1 'polypeptide(L)'
;MKKNKLALALIISGLCAAGTANAANDRYIIQVDNNKKGVVKALAKKLGGDIKVDGNGFIAAQFSGHDLASVKGLLNNPHIKLIEEDQKRVPMALYNDDAGNAMQQQLTPYAVYQSQADQVTFDANAGMKVCVIDSGLDASNPDFIWGNITGDNDSGTGNWFDNGGPHGTHVAGTIGAADNNVGVVGMAPGVAMHIIKVFNAEGWGYSSDLAHAADLCSQA
;
A
#
# COMPACT_ATOMS: atom_id res chain seq x y z
N MET A 1 17.32 12.51 30.66
CA MET A 1 17.07 12.81 29.24
C MET A 1 15.66 12.31 28.90
N LYS A 2 14.70 13.20 28.73
CA LYS A 2 13.31 12.87 28.39
C LYS A 2 13.22 12.64 26.88
N LYS A 3 12.88 11.43 26.46
CA LYS A 3 12.61 11.12 25.05
C LYS A 3 11.24 11.71 24.67
N ASN A 4 11.24 12.77 23.89
CA ASN A 4 10.03 13.30 23.29
C ASN A 4 9.54 12.31 22.23
N LYS A 5 8.41 11.70 22.49
CA LYS A 5 7.66 10.97 21.45
C LYS A 5 7.01 12.01 20.55
N LEU A 6 7.55 12.16 19.36
CA LEU A 6 6.89 12.93 18.29
C LEU A 6 5.66 12.12 17.85
N ALA A 7 4.48 12.59 18.22
CA ALA A 7 3.24 12.12 17.63
C ALA A 7 3.18 12.66 16.19
N LEU A 8 3.35 11.79 15.20
CA LEU A 8 3.17 12.12 13.80
C LEU A 8 1.66 12.26 13.54
N ALA A 9 1.13 13.47 13.67
CA ALA A 9 -0.21 13.80 13.20
C ALA A 9 -0.13 13.96 11.68
N LEU A 10 -0.59 12.96 10.93
CA LEU A 10 -0.77 13.09 9.48
C LEU A 10 -1.98 13.98 9.23
N ILE A 11 -1.75 15.27 9.03
CA ILE A 11 -2.75 16.20 8.48
C ILE A 11 -2.70 16.03 6.96
N ILE A 12 -3.56 15.19 6.41
CA ILE A 12 -3.79 15.13 4.97
C ILE A 12 -4.89 16.16 4.66
N SER A 13 -4.46 17.38 4.34
CA SER A 13 -5.34 18.41 3.78
C SER A 13 -5.79 17.98 2.37
N GLY A 14 -7.11 17.91 2.19
CA GLY A 14 -7.77 17.40 1.03
C GLY A 14 -7.54 18.18 -0.25
N LEU A 15 -7.46 17.45 -1.34
CA LEU A 15 -7.82 17.95 -2.66
C LEU A 15 -9.13 17.27 -3.06
N CYS A 16 -10.23 18.03 -3.01
CA CYS A 16 -11.54 17.57 -3.47
C CYS A 16 -11.54 17.48 -4.99
N ALA A 17 -11.57 16.25 -5.53
CA ALA A 17 -12.12 16.01 -6.86
C ALA A 17 -13.58 15.56 -6.67
N ALA A 18 -14.51 16.40 -7.10
CA ALA A 18 -15.94 16.09 -7.11
C ALA A 18 -16.24 15.07 -8.21
N GLY A 19 -16.99 14.05 -7.86
CA GLY A 19 -17.71 13.30 -8.85
C GLY A 19 -17.88 11.81 -8.59
N THR A 20 -19.07 11.45 -8.34
CA THR A 20 -19.86 10.22 -8.43
C THR A 20 -20.51 9.84 -7.11
N ALA A 21 -21.80 9.61 -7.15
CA ALA A 21 -22.61 9.19 -6.01
C ALA A 21 -22.00 7.93 -5.41
N ASN A 22 -21.26 8.09 -4.31
CA ASN A 22 -20.73 6.99 -3.55
C ASN A 22 -21.88 6.26 -2.86
N ALA A 23 -21.96 4.95 -3.07
CA ALA A 23 -22.56 4.08 -2.07
C ALA A 23 -21.96 4.50 -0.71
N ALA A 24 -22.81 4.72 0.29
CA ALA A 24 -22.36 5.18 1.59
C ALA A 24 -21.18 4.34 2.05
N ASN A 25 -20.07 5.00 2.38
CA ASN A 25 -18.91 4.30 2.92
C ASN A 25 -19.31 3.81 4.32
N ASP A 26 -19.42 2.51 4.49
CA ASP A 26 -19.81 1.86 5.74
C ASP A 26 -18.61 1.24 6.47
N ARG A 27 -17.40 1.55 6.02
CA ARG A 27 -16.14 1.13 6.65
C ARG A 27 -15.48 2.31 7.38
N TYR A 28 -15.03 2.05 8.61
CA TYR A 28 -14.55 3.08 9.53
C TYR A 28 -13.22 2.68 10.16
N ILE A 29 -12.31 3.65 10.28
CA ILE A 29 -11.08 3.54 11.08
C ILE A 29 -11.43 3.93 12.52
N ILE A 30 -11.05 3.09 13.47
CA ILE A 30 -11.26 3.28 14.90
C ILE A 30 -9.91 3.30 15.59
N GLN A 31 -9.43 4.46 15.98
CA GLN A 31 -8.17 4.63 16.69
C GLN A 31 -8.32 4.26 18.18
N VAL A 32 -7.42 3.42 18.65
CA VAL A 32 -7.45 2.86 20.00
C VAL A 32 -6.05 2.49 20.48
N ASP A 33 -5.78 2.57 21.80
CA ASP A 33 -4.52 2.07 22.34
C ASP A 33 -4.39 0.54 22.16
N ASN A 34 -3.21 0.07 21.76
CA ASN A 34 -2.98 -1.35 21.46
C ASN A 34 -3.39 -2.29 22.61
N ASN A 35 -3.16 -1.88 23.88
CA ASN A 35 -3.53 -2.65 25.06
C ASN A 35 -5.06 -2.69 25.33
N LYS A 36 -5.85 -1.89 24.62
CA LYS A 36 -7.32 -1.83 24.70
C LYS A 36 -8.00 -2.29 23.42
N LYS A 37 -7.24 -2.56 22.38
CA LYS A 37 -7.74 -2.97 21.06
C LYS A 37 -8.66 -4.20 21.12
N GLY A 38 -8.32 -5.19 21.93
CA GLY A 38 -9.15 -6.39 22.11
C GLY A 38 -10.57 -6.08 22.62
N VAL A 39 -10.70 -5.16 23.56
CA VAL A 39 -12.00 -4.73 24.10
C VAL A 39 -12.82 -4.03 23.02
N VAL A 40 -12.20 -3.14 22.26
CA VAL A 40 -12.89 -2.38 21.19
C VAL A 40 -13.28 -3.29 20.04
N LYS A 41 -12.43 -4.27 19.66
CA LYS A 41 -12.78 -5.31 18.67
C LYS A 41 -14.00 -6.13 19.09
N ALA A 42 -14.04 -6.56 20.35
CA ALA A 42 -15.17 -7.32 20.88
C ALA A 42 -16.46 -6.47 20.87
N LEU A 43 -16.37 -5.19 21.23
CA LEU A 43 -17.48 -4.26 21.16
C LEU A 43 -17.96 -4.08 19.71
N ALA A 44 -17.06 -3.81 18.77
CA ALA A 44 -17.40 -3.64 17.37
C ALA A 44 -18.12 -4.88 16.81
N LYS A 45 -17.60 -6.08 17.06
CA LYS A 45 -18.24 -7.34 16.64
C LYS A 45 -19.63 -7.52 17.27
N LYS A 46 -19.78 -7.23 18.55
CA LYS A 46 -21.08 -7.32 19.25
C LYS A 46 -22.14 -6.40 18.63
N LEU A 47 -21.71 -5.30 18.04
CA LEU A 47 -22.57 -4.29 17.41
C LEU A 47 -22.70 -4.49 15.89
N GLY A 48 -22.32 -5.68 15.37
CA GLY A 48 -22.47 -6.03 13.98
C GLY A 48 -21.32 -5.57 13.07
N GLY A 49 -20.25 -5.05 13.64
CA GLY A 49 -19.06 -4.66 12.89
C GLY A 49 -18.21 -5.86 12.47
N ASP A 50 -17.83 -5.93 11.21
CA ASP A 50 -16.87 -6.88 10.66
C ASP A 50 -15.48 -6.25 10.62
N ILE A 51 -14.51 -6.87 11.32
CA ILE A 51 -13.14 -6.34 11.41
C ILE A 51 -12.39 -6.68 10.13
N LYS A 52 -11.99 -5.66 9.40
CA LYS A 52 -11.25 -5.76 8.13
C LYS A 52 -9.74 -5.64 8.33
N VAL A 53 -9.29 -4.74 9.22
CA VAL A 53 -7.87 -4.52 9.53
C VAL A 53 -7.66 -4.46 11.03
N ASP A 54 -6.56 -5.06 11.48
CA ASP A 54 -6.07 -5.01 12.87
C ASP A 54 -4.66 -4.39 12.87
N GLY A 55 -4.59 -3.07 12.69
CA GLY A 55 -3.35 -2.32 12.60
C GLY A 55 -2.78 -1.88 13.95
N ASN A 56 -1.61 -1.26 13.92
CA ASN A 56 -0.96 -0.74 15.11
C ASN A 56 -1.62 0.56 15.59
N GLY A 57 -2.33 0.50 16.71
CA GLY A 57 -3.05 1.64 17.28
C GLY A 57 -4.44 1.90 16.66
N PHE A 58 -4.91 1.04 15.77
CA PHE A 58 -6.24 1.15 15.16
C PHE A 58 -6.84 -0.20 14.77
N ILE A 59 -8.12 -0.20 14.49
CA ILE A 59 -8.81 -1.25 13.73
C ILE A 59 -9.61 -0.58 12.60
N ALA A 60 -9.81 -1.28 11.48
CA ALA A 60 -10.83 -0.91 10.52
C ALA A 60 -11.97 -1.92 10.58
N ALA A 61 -13.20 -1.42 10.66
CA ALA A 61 -14.38 -2.24 10.76
C ALA A 61 -15.48 -1.75 9.81
N GLN A 62 -16.19 -2.68 9.19
CA GLN A 62 -17.34 -2.40 8.35
C GLN A 62 -18.62 -2.56 9.15
N PHE A 63 -19.51 -1.56 9.09
CA PHE A 63 -20.83 -1.57 9.74
C PHE A 63 -21.92 -1.33 8.70
N SER A 64 -22.33 -2.40 8.03
CA SER A 64 -23.26 -2.31 6.91
C SER A 64 -24.56 -1.57 7.28
N GLY A 65 -24.87 -0.54 6.51
CA GLY A 65 -26.07 0.27 6.69
C GLY A 65 -25.99 1.33 7.79
N HIS A 66 -24.82 1.55 8.40
CA HIS A 66 -24.60 2.59 9.40
C HIS A 66 -23.74 3.71 8.87
N ASP A 67 -24.17 4.95 9.08
CA ASP A 67 -23.37 6.15 8.84
C ASP A 67 -22.39 6.44 9.99
N LEU A 68 -21.47 7.38 9.79
CA LEU A 68 -20.45 7.74 10.79
C LEU A 68 -21.06 8.18 12.13
N ALA A 69 -22.18 8.91 12.11
CA ALA A 69 -22.84 9.38 13.33
C ALA A 69 -23.41 8.21 14.14
N SER A 70 -24.05 7.26 13.47
CA SER A 70 -24.56 6.03 14.06
C SER A 70 -23.44 5.19 14.67
N VAL A 71 -22.34 4.99 13.94
CA VAL A 71 -21.18 4.22 14.43
C VAL A 71 -20.52 4.89 15.63
N LYS A 72 -20.36 6.22 15.63
CA LYS A 72 -19.87 6.97 16.80
C LYS A 72 -20.79 6.81 18.02
N GLY A 73 -22.08 6.78 17.81
CA GLY A 73 -23.06 6.52 18.87
C GLY A 73 -22.96 5.09 19.42
N LEU A 74 -22.88 4.10 18.53
CA LEU A 74 -22.77 2.69 18.90
C LEU A 74 -21.46 2.37 19.63
N LEU A 75 -20.34 2.94 19.19
CA LEU A 75 -19.01 2.72 19.75
C LEU A 75 -18.62 3.73 20.82
N ASN A 76 -19.56 4.23 21.59
CA ASN A 76 -19.27 5.15 22.70
C ASN A 76 -18.48 4.44 23.82
N ASN A 77 -17.15 4.52 23.72
CA ASN A 77 -16.22 3.83 24.63
C ASN A 77 -15.00 4.71 24.93
N PRO A 78 -14.60 4.89 26.20
CA PRO A 78 -13.52 5.80 26.60
C PRO A 78 -12.13 5.40 26.07
N HIS A 79 -11.96 4.17 25.55
CA HIS A 79 -10.73 3.70 24.95
C HIS A 79 -10.59 4.04 23.45
N ILE A 80 -11.66 4.57 22.84
CA ILE A 80 -11.66 4.99 21.45
C ILE A 80 -11.26 6.47 21.39
N LYS A 81 -10.22 6.77 20.63
CA LYS A 81 -9.68 8.12 20.47
C LYS A 81 -10.36 8.88 19.34
N LEU A 82 -10.60 8.18 18.23
CA LEU A 82 -11.18 8.74 17.02
C LEU A 82 -11.90 7.66 16.24
N ILE A 83 -13.01 8.04 15.60
CA ILE A 83 -13.67 7.23 14.57
C ILE A 83 -13.84 8.13 13.34
N GLU A 84 -13.39 7.66 12.21
CA GLU A 84 -13.47 8.35 10.92
C GLU A 84 -13.79 7.35 9.79
N GLU A 85 -14.27 7.88 8.65
CA GLU A 85 -14.51 7.05 7.47
C GLU A 85 -13.19 6.54 6.91
N ASP A 86 -13.16 5.25 6.52
CA ASP A 86 -12.03 4.63 5.83
C ASP A 86 -12.10 4.96 4.34
N GLN A 87 -11.37 5.99 3.93
CA GLN A 87 -11.42 6.54 2.59
C GLN A 87 -10.79 5.60 1.56
N LYS A 88 -11.45 5.44 0.42
CA LYS A 88 -10.87 4.78 -0.75
C LYS A 88 -9.79 5.64 -1.38
N ARG A 89 -8.71 5.01 -1.78
CA ARG A 89 -7.57 5.62 -2.47
C ARG A 89 -7.38 4.93 -3.82
N VAL A 90 -6.81 5.65 -4.76
CA VAL A 90 -6.46 5.15 -6.09
C VAL A 90 -4.99 5.46 -6.37
N PRO A 91 -4.28 4.59 -7.12
CA PRO A 91 -2.93 4.90 -7.58
C PRO A 91 -2.93 6.10 -8.51
N MET A 92 -1.79 6.76 -8.63
CA MET A 92 -1.61 7.84 -9.58
C MET A 92 -1.55 7.29 -11.02
N ALA A 93 -1.87 8.14 -12.01
CA ALA A 93 -1.83 7.74 -13.42
C ALA A 93 -0.42 7.31 -13.85
N LEU A 94 -0.38 6.28 -14.71
CA LEU A 94 0.85 5.84 -15.37
C LEU A 94 1.18 6.77 -16.54
N TYR A 95 2.48 7.00 -16.76
CA TYR A 95 3.01 7.59 -17.97
C TYR A 95 3.37 6.47 -18.95
N ASN A 96 2.86 6.55 -20.19
CA ASN A 96 3.33 5.72 -21.29
C ASN A 96 4.45 6.47 -22.02
N ASP A 97 5.61 5.84 -22.13
CA ASP A 97 6.73 6.33 -22.92
C ASP A 97 6.93 5.40 -24.12
N ASP A 98 6.93 5.95 -25.33
CA ASP A 98 7.15 5.18 -26.57
C ASP A 98 8.63 5.01 -26.92
N ALA A 99 9.48 4.85 -25.92
CA ALA A 99 10.94 4.76 -26.09
C ALA A 99 11.42 3.52 -26.87
N GLY A 100 10.54 2.60 -27.24
CA GLY A 100 10.85 1.40 -28.01
C GLY A 100 10.09 0.16 -27.55
N ASN A 101 10.47 -1.01 -28.06
CA ASN A 101 9.86 -2.28 -27.69
C ASN A 101 10.76 -3.07 -26.74
N ALA A 102 10.46 -2.98 -25.46
CA ALA A 102 11.18 -3.67 -24.39
C ALA A 102 11.18 -5.20 -24.50
N MET A 103 10.27 -5.79 -25.26
CA MET A 103 10.24 -7.22 -25.53
C MET A 103 11.25 -7.67 -26.60
N GLN A 104 11.84 -6.74 -27.35
CA GLN A 104 12.82 -7.01 -28.41
C GLN A 104 14.24 -6.66 -27.99
N GLN A 105 14.39 -5.70 -27.11
CA GLN A 105 15.68 -5.27 -26.55
C GLN A 105 15.44 -4.61 -25.20
N GLN A 106 16.42 -4.74 -24.31
CA GLN A 106 16.39 -4.01 -23.05
C GLN A 106 16.47 -2.51 -23.28
N LEU A 107 15.63 -1.75 -22.61
CA LEU A 107 15.60 -0.29 -22.66
C LEU A 107 16.07 0.29 -21.34
N THR A 108 16.88 1.34 -21.41
CA THR A 108 17.23 2.12 -20.23
C THR A 108 16.35 3.38 -20.21
N PRO A 109 15.39 3.48 -19.27
CA PRO A 109 14.52 4.64 -19.15
C PRO A 109 15.33 5.93 -18.95
N TYR A 110 14.84 7.04 -19.49
CA TYR A 110 15.51 8.34 -19.39
C TYR A 110 15.78 8.77 -17.93
N ALA A 111 14.92 8.36 -17.00
CA ALA A 111 15.05 8.68 -15.59
C ALA A 111 16.33 8.09 -14.96
N VAL A 112 16.82 6.94 -15.46
CA VAL A 112 18.08 6.34 -15.01
C VAL A 112 19.25 7.27 -15.33
N TYR A 113 19.29 7.83 -16.52
CA TYR A 113 20.31 8.82 -16.93
C TYR A 113 20.14 10.16 -16.22
N GLN A 114 18.90 10.63 -16.08
CA GLN A 114 18.59 11.89 -15.44
C GLN A 114 18.99 11.90 -13.96
N SER A 115 18.82 10.78 -13.28
CA SER A 115 19.24 10.62 -11.89
C SER A 115 20.70 10.25 -11.71
N GLN A 116 21.42 9.95 -12.80
CA GLN A 116 22.79 9.43 -12.81
C GLN A 116 22.93 8.07 -12.14
N ALA A 117 21.85 7.29 -12.08
CA ALA A 117 21.87 5.93 -11.50
C ALA A 117 22.79 5.00 -12.31
N ASP A 118 22.93 5.21 -13.63
CA ASP A 118 23.85 4.52 -14.53
C ASP A 118 25.34 4.72 -14.18
N GLN A 119 25.67 5.73 -13.37
CA GLN A 119 27.05 6.03 -12.94
C GLN A 119 27.39 5.35 -11.59
N VAL A 120 26.42 4.72 -10.95
CA VAL A 120 26.60 4.05 -9.66
C VAL A 120 26.68 2.55 -9.88
N THR A 121 27.76 1.92 -9.41
CA THR A 121 27.80 0.46 -9.34
C THR A 121 26.85 0.00 -8.23
N PHE A 122 25.76 -0.66 -8.62
CA PHE A 122 24.77 -1.19 -7.68
C PHE A 122 25.07 -2.68 -7.40
N ASP A 123 25.13 -3.04 -6.11
CA ASP A 123 25.17 -4.43 -5.65
C ASP A 123 23.82 -4.78 -5.02
N ALA A 124 23.03 -5.58 -5.72
CA ALA A 124 21.71 -6.01 -5.26
C ALA A 124 21.72 -6.75 -3.92
N ASN A 125 22.88 -7.31 -3.52
CA ASN A 125 23.02 -8.04 -2.27
C ASN A 125 23.51 -7.18 -1.09
N ALA A 126 24.01 -5.98 -1.37
CA ALA A 126 24.53 -5.05 -0.35
C ALA A 126 23.50 -4.00 0.09
N GLY A 127 22.40 -3.88 -0.65
CA GLY A 127 21.38 -2.86 -0.41
C GLY A 127 20.36 -3.23 0.67
N MET A 128 19.60 -2.23 1.06
CA MET A 128 18.41 -2.43 1.87
C MET A 128 17.25 -2.90 0.97
N LYS A 129 16.34 -3.69 1.54
CA LYS A 129 15.11 -4.09 0.87
C LYS A 129 14.17 -2.89 0.67
N VAL A 130 13.58 -2.75 -0.50
CA VAL A 130 12.58 -1.71 -0.81
C VAL A 130 11.19 -2.29 -0.66
N CYS A 131 10.33 -1.67 0.14
CA CYS A 131 8.94 -2.07 0.25
C CYS A 131 8.08 -1.30 -0.75
N VAL A 132 7.29 -2.02 -1.56
CA VAL A 132 6.38 -1.46 -2.57
C VAL A 132 4.95 -1.77 -2.17
N ILE A 133 4.19 -0.74 -1.83
CA ILE A 133 2.77 -0.83 -1.45
C ILE A 133 1.95 -0.35 -2.65
N ASP A 134 1.37 -1.28 -3.42
CA ASP A 134 0.73 -0.94 -4.69
C ASP A 134 -0.35 -1.97 -5.12
N SER A 135 -0.54 -2.17 -6.42
CA SER A 135 -1.52 -3.10 -7.01
C SER A 135 -1.01 -4.54 -7.15
N GLY A 136 0.10 -4.87 -6.54
CA GLY A 136 0.75 -6.18 -6.69
C GLY A 136 1.76 -6.20 -7.84
N LEU A 137 2.30 -7.39 -8.11
CA LEU A 137 3.35 -7.61 -9.10
C LEU A 137 2.93 -8.74 -10.05
N ASP A 138 3.18 -8.56 -11.35
CA ASP A 138 2.93 -9.59 -12.36
C ASP A 138 3.98 -10.71 -12.27
N ALA A 139 3.57 -11.86 -11.74
CA ALA A 139 4.43 -13.03 -11.55
C ALA A 139 4.95 -13.63 -12.87
N SER A 140 4.35 -13.29 -14.01
CA SER A 140 4.81 -13.73 -15.33
C SER A 140 5.91 -12.85 -15.93
N ASN A 141 6.20 -11.70 -15.31
CA ASN A 141 7.16 -10.74 -15.83
C ASN A 141 8.62 -11.27 -15.68
N PRO A 142 9.36 -11.46 -16.77
CA PRO A 142 10.72 -12.00 -16.73
C PRO A 142 11.78 -10.97 -16.31
N ASP A 143 11.38 -9.71 -16.15
CA ASP A 143 12.29 -8.59 -15.93
C ASP A 143 12.64 -8.37 -14.43
N PHE A 144 12.30 -9.35 -13.58
CA PHE A 144 12.60 -9.32 -12.16
C PHE A 144 13.47 -10.49 -11.70
N ILE A 145 14.34 -10.22 -10.73
CA ILE A 145 15.07 -11.28 -10.02
C ILE A 145 14.18 -11.83 -8.91
N TRP A 146 13.31 -12.77 -9.25
CA TRP A 146 12.27 -13.31 -8.35
C TRP A 146 12.80 -13.88 -7.04
N GLY A 147 14.04 -14.36 -6.99
CA GLY A 147 14.69 -14.83 -5.76
C GLY A 147 14.91 -13.73 -4.71
N ASN A 148 14.89 -12.47 -5.12
CA ASN A 148 15.08 -11.30 -4.25
C ASN A 148 13.76 -10.63 -3.86
N ILE A 149 12.62 -11.19 -4.29
CA ILE A 149 11.29 -10.58 -4.05
C ILE A 149 10.50 -11.42 -3.07
N THR A 150 9.96 -10.76 -2.07
CA THR A 150 9.03 -11.32 -1.09
C THR A 150 7.77 -10.44 -1.05
N GLY A 151 6.76 -10.83 -0.32
CA GLY A 151 5.58 -9.99 -0.13
C GLY A 151 4.59 -10.56 0.85
N ASP A 152 3.67 -9.72 1.28
CA ASP A 152 2.57 -10.08 2.17
C ASP A 152 1.22 -9.96 1.47
N ASN A 153 0.31 -10.84 1.85
CA ASN A 153 -1.06 -10.83 1.37
C ASN A 153 -1.92 -9.95 2.28
N ASP A 154 -2.66 -9.06 1.68
CA ASP A 154 -3.72 -8.33 2.37
C ASP A 154 -5.03 -9.12 2.28
N SER A 155 -5.79 -9.18 3.37
CA SER A 155 -7.05 -9.93 3.43
C SER A 155 -8.16 -9.32 2.55
N GLY A 156 -8.01 -8.05 2.14
CA GLY A 156 -8.98 -7.32 1.32
C GLY A 156 -8.67 -7.36 -0.17
N THR A 157 -7.40 -7.48 -0.56
CA THR A 157 -6.94 -7.34 -1.96
C THR A 157 -6.28 -8.59 -2.54
N GLY A 158 -5.93 -9.57 -1.71
CA GLY A 158 -5.39 -10.86 -2.14
C GLY A 158 -3.87 -10.92 -2.18
N ASN A 159 -3.35 -11.80 -3.04
CA ASN A 159 -1.92 -12.09 -3.10
C ASN A 159 -1.13 -10.96 -3.76
N TRP A 160 0.03 -10.64 -3.23
CA TRP A 160 0.94 -9.63 -3.76
C TRP A 160 1.48 -9.96 -5.17
N PHE A 161 1.58 -11.22 -5.53
CA PHE A 161 2.02 -11.68 -6.87
C PHE A 161 0.87 -11.85 -7.85
N ASP A 162 -0.36 -11.51 -7.49
CA ASP A 162 -1.49 -11.43 -8.41
C ASP A 162 -1.60 -9.99 -8.93
N ASN A 163 -1.48 -9.84 -10.25
CA ASN A 163 -1.54 -8.53 -10.89
C ASN A 163 -2.92 -7.90 -10.73
N GLY A 164 -3.03 -6.87 -9.87
CA GLY A 164 -4.24 -6.05 -9.68
C GLY A 164 -4.33 -4.87 -10.64
N GLY A 165 -3.48 -4.85 -11.67
CA GLY A 165 -3.34 -3.76 -12.64
C GLY A 165 -1.86 -3.45 -12.89
N PRO A 166 -1.52 -2.72 -13.95
CA PRO A 166 -0.13 -2.55 -14.37
C PRO A 166 0.70 -1.65 -13.44
N HIS A 167 0.06 -0.87 -12.56
CA HIS A 167 0.72 0.19 -11.80
C HIS A 167 1.83 -0.34 -10.88
N GLY A 168 1.56 -1.34 -10.05
CA GLY A 168 2.55 -1.91 -9.13
C GLY A 168 3.74 -2.54 -9.85
N THR A 169 3.50 -3.21 -10.98
CA THR A 169 4.57 -3.75 -11.83
C THR A 169 5.44 -2.63 -12.43
N HIS A 170 4.83 -1.53 -12.88
CA HIS A 170 5.55 -0.35 -13.36
C HIS A 170 6.39 0.31 -12.26
N VAL A 171 5.83 0.48 -11.07
CA VAL A 171 6.54 1.06 -9.91
C VAL A 171 7.73 0.17 -9.53
N ALA A 172 7.49 -1.12 -9.37
CA ALA A 172 8.55 -2.09 -9.04
C ALA A 172 9.63 -2.14 -10.14
N GLY A 173 9.24 -2.07 -11.41
CA GLY A 173 10.16 -2.03 -12.56
C GLY A 173 11.02 -0.77 -12.55
N THR A 174 10.45 0.38 -12.29
CA THR A 174 11.20 1.64 -12.15
C THR A 174 12.25 1.55 -11.04
N ILE A 175 11.94 0.86 -9.95
CA ILE A 175 12.85 0.67 -8.82
C ILE A 175 13.94 -0.36 -9.16
N GLY A 176 13.55 -1.58 -9.57
CA GLY A 176 14.45 -2.72 -9.52
C GLY A 176 14.31 -3.73 -10.68
N ALA A 177 13.80 -3.32 -11.85
CA ALA A 177 13.87 -4.18 -13.02
C ALA A 177 15.31 -4.58 -13.30
N ALA A 178 15.52 -5.85 -13.68
CA ALA A 178 16.84 -6.44 -13.79
C ALA A 178 17.61 -5.94 -15.02
N ASP A 179 18.93 -5.89 -14.93
CA ASP A 179 19.79 -5.73 -16.10
C ASP A 179 20.04 -7.12 -16.71
N ASN A 180 19.17 -7.57 -17.63
CA ASN A 180 19.09 -8.95 -18.09
C ASN A 180 18.85 -9.14 -19.60
N ASN A 181 19.00 -8.09 -20.40
CA ASN A 181 18.83 -8.00 -21.86
C ASN A 181 17.36 -8.00 -22.35
N VAL A 182 16.37 -7.96 -21.48
CA VAL A 182 14.95 -7.82 -21.82
C VAL A 182 14.32 -6.72 -20.96
N GLY A 183 13.14 -6.26 -21.31
CA GLY A 183 12.40 -5.29 -20.50
C GLY A 183 13.08 -3.94 -20.37
N VAL A 184 13.19 -3.47 -19.14
CA VAL A 184 13.80 -2.17 -18.79
C VAL A 184 14.87 -2.35 -17.71
N VAL A 185 15.72 -1.34 -17.53
CA VAL A 185 16.64 -1.28 -16.38
C VAL A 185 16.05 -0.38 -15.31
N GLY A 186 15.93 -0.90 -14.08
CA GLY A 186 15.51 -0.11 -12.92
C GLY A 186 16.62 0.82 -12.39
N MET A 187 16.25 1.69 -11.45
CA MET A 187 17.21 2.57 -10.77
C MET A 187 18.25 1.80 -9.94
N ALA A 188 17.85 0.66 -9.38
CA ALA A 188 18.67 -0.25 -8.58
C ALA A 188 18.42 -1.69 -9.06
N PRO A 189 19.02 -2.10 -10.20
CA PRO A 189 18.67 -3.34 -10.88
C PRO A 189 18.79 -4.57 -9.97
N GLY A 190 17.69 -5.32 -9.83
CA GLY A 190 17.64 -6.53 -9.03
C GLY A 190 17.65 -6.32 -7.50
N VAL A 191 17.45 -5.09 -7.02
CA VAL A 191 17.35 -4.82 -5.58
C VAL A 191 16.29 -5.71 -4.91
N ALA A 192 16.55 -6.14 -3.68
CA ALA A 192 15.57 -6.88 -2.92
C ALA A 192 14.31 -6.05 -2.68
N MET A 193 13.14 -6.63 -2.94
CA MET A 193 11.86 -5.94 -2.76
C MET A 193 10.92 -6.75 -1.88
N HIS A 194 10.06 -6.02 -1.16
CA HIS A 194 8.91 -6.59 -0.46
C HIS A 194 7.65 -5.94 -0.98
N ILE A 195 6.74 -6.72 -1.51
CA ILE A 195 5.57 -6.23 -2.24
C ILE A 195 4.31 -6.44 -1.39
N ILE A 196 3.50 -5.40 -1.27
CA ILE A 196 2.19 -5.52 -0.61
C ILE A 196 1.14 -4.95 -1.55
N LYS A 197 0.15 -5.80 -1.88
CA LYS A 197 -0.96 -5.40 -2.74
C LYS A 197 -2.07 -4.79 -1.89
N VAL A 198 -2.34 -3.51 -2.10
CA VAL A 198 -3.41 -2.76 -1.43
C VAL A 198 -4.45 -2.21 -2.40
N PHE A 199 -4.13 -2.13 -3.70
CA PHE A 199 -5.08 -1.75 -4.74
C PHE A 199 -5.62 -2.99 -5.45
N ASN A 200 -6.94 -3.08 -5.56
CA ASN A 200 -7.64 -4.17 -6.23
C ASN A 200 -7.70 -3.98 -7.76
N ALA A 201 -8.36 -4.90 -8.47
CA ALA A 201 -8.49 -4.85 -9.92
C ALA A 201 -9.32 -3.64 -10.42
N GLU A 202 -10.16 -3.05 -9.59
CA GLU A 202 -10.89 -1.82 -9.89
C GLU A 202 -10.03 -0.56 -9.64
N GLY A 203 -8.78 -0.72 -9.23
CA GLY A 203 -7.80 0.36 -9.07
C GLY A 203 -8.01 1.22 -7.82
N TRP A 204 -8.55 0.67 -6.74
CA TRP A 204 -8.67 1.37 -5.47
C TRP A 204 -8.36 0.48 -4.26
N GLY A 205 -8.02 1.09 -3.14
CA GLY A 205 -7.82 0.46 -1.83
C GLY A 205 -8.22 1.39 -0.70
N TYR A 206 -8.35 0.86 0.50
CA TYR A 206 -8.69 1.67 1.67
C TYR A 206 -7.45 2.28 2.33
N SER A 207 -7.61 3.43 2.95
CA SER A 207 -6.55 4.10 3.73
C SER A 207 -6.02 3.22 4.86
N SER A 208 -6.88 2.40 5.48
CA SER A 208 -6.48 1.47 6.53
C SER A 208 -5.57 0.35 6.02
N ASP A 209 -5.80 -0.15 4.78
CA ASP A 209 -4.96 -1.18 4.17
C ASP A 209 -3.56 -0.60 3.88
N LEU A 210 -3.48 0.66 3.38
CA LEU A 210 -2.20 1.35 3.20
C LEU A 210 -1.46 1.55 4.53
N ALA A 211 -2.17 1.96 5.60
CA ALA A 211 -1.56 2.14 6.90
C ALA A 211 -1.06 0.81 7.50
N HIS A 212 -1.84 -0.27 7.33
CA HIS A 212 -1.43 -1.60 7.75
C HIS A 212 -0.25 -2.13 6.94
N ALA A 213 -0.24 -1.90 5.62
CA ALA A 213 0.89 -2.25 4.77
C ALA A 213 2.18 -1.55 5.20
N ALA A 214 2.12 -0.29 5.65
CA ALA A 214 3.29 0.39 6.20
C ALA A 214 3.81 -0.28 7.50
N ASP A 215 2.91 -0.78 8.37
CA ASP A 215 3.29 -1.58 9.54
C ASP A 215 3.99 -2.90 9.11
N LEU A 216 3.47 -3.58 8.08
CA LEU A 216 4.06 -4.81 7.53
C LEU A 216 5.44 -4.55 6.93
N CYS A 217 5.60 -3.48 6.15
CA CYS A 217 6.89 -3.05 5.61
C CYS A 217 7.97 -2.85 6.69
N SER A 218 7.57 -2.38 7.87
CA SER A 218 8.51 -2.16 8.98
C SER A 218 9.02 -3.46 9.61
N GLN A 219 8.42 -4.60 9.27
CA GLN A 219 8.72 -5.93 9.82
C GLN A 219 9.41 -6.85 8.78
N ALA A 220 9.46 -6.45 7.51
CA ALA A 220 9.96 -7.24 6.38
C ALA A 220 11.53 -7.08 6.15
#